data_25f9d6fa400e02ccd85ba32723277fce
#
_entry.id   25f9d6fa400e02ccd85ba32723277fce
#
_cell.length_a   1.000
_cell.length_b   1.000
_cell.length_c   1.000
_cell.angle_alpha   90.00
_cell.angle_beta   90.00
_cell.angle_gamma   90.00
#
_symmetry.space_group_name_H-M   'P 1'
#
loop_
_entity.id
_entity.type
_entity.pdbx_description
1 polymer ?
#
loop_
_entity_poly.entity_id
_entity_poly.type
_entity_poly.pdbx_seq_one_letter_code
_entity_poly.pdbx_strand_id
1 'polypeptide(L)'
;GKTYVAALMAKALKDAGLNAAYYKAAVSGNVRRPDGSLIPGDARFVREFAHLDQGEETMCPYVYEHAWSPHLAAQAEGNPPELPVIQKGFQAVCQQHEIVTVEGSGGILCPLRHDEKEKLWLEDVVQQLGLASVIVAHAGLGTINSVVLTAEYMRANGLAVKGIIF
;
A
#
# COMPACT_ATOMS: atom_id res chain seq x y z
N GLY A 1 12.16 2.70 -0.28
CA GLY A 1 12.32 1.25 -0.24
C GLY A 1 11.10 0.44 -0.59
N LYS A 2 9.95 0.59 0.10
CA LYS A 2 8.78 -0.30 -0.12
C LYS A 2 8.31 -0.35 -1.57
N THR A 3 8.11 0.81 -2.19
CA THR A 3 7.62 0.91 -3.58
C THR A 3 8.57 0.22 -4.57
N TYR A 4 9.88 0.36 -4.37
CA TYR A 4 10.87 -0.32 -5.21
C TYR A 4 10.81 -1.85 -5.04
N VAL A 5 10.69 -2.33 -3.80
CA VAL A 5 10.53 -3.78 -3.53
C VAL A 5 9.22 -4.30 -4.10
N ALA A 6 8.13 -3.55 -3.95
CA ALA A 6 6.83 -3.91 -4.55
C ALA A 6 6.92 -4.00 -6.09
N ALA A 7 7.64 -3.07 -6.73
CA ALA A 7 7.88 -3.09 -8.17
C ALA A 7 8.71 -4.31 -8.61
N LEU A 8 9.77 -4.66 -7.86
CA LEU A 8 10.57 -5.87 -8.12
C LEU A 8 9.74 -7.15 -7.97
N MET A 9 8.91 -7.23 -6.92
CA MET A 9 8.01 -8.37 -6.71
C MET A 9 7.00 -8.51 -7.85
N ALA A 10 6.31 -7.42 -8.18
CA ALA A 10 5.35 -7.42 -9.28
C ALA A 10 5.99 -7.79 -10.62
N LYS A 11 7.20 -7.28 -10.88
CA LYS A 11 7.97 -7.65 -12.08
C LYS A 11 8.34 -9.12 -12.10
N ALA A 12 8.86 -9.65 -11.01
CA ALA A 12 9.24 -11.07 -10.93
C ALA A 12 8.04 -11.99 -11.15
N LEU A 13 6.86 -11.63 -10.62
CA LEU A 13 5.63 -12.39 -10.84
C LEU A 13 5.20 -12.34 -12.32
N LYS A 14 5.25 -11.15 -12.94
CA LYS A 14 4.94 -11.00 -14.38
C LYS A 14 5.93 -11.74 -15.27
N ASP A 15 7.22 -11.67 -14.98
CA ASP A 15 8.27 -12.38 -15.73
C ASP A 15 8.12 -13.92 -15.58
N ALA A 16 7.53 -14.40 -14.49
CA ALA A 16 7.14 -15.80 -14.31
C ALA A 16 5.84 -16.19 -15.06
N GLY A 17 5.25 -15.29 -15.82
CA GLY A 17 4.05 -15.53 -16.63
C GLY A 17 2.73 -15.43 -15.87
N LEU A 18 2.73 -14.91 -14.65
CA LEU A 18 1.53 -14.72 -13.84
C LEU A 18 0.83 -13.40 -14.20
N ASN A 19 -0.51 -13.41 -14.16
CA ASN A 19 -1.31 -12.20 -14.28
C ASN A 19 -1.25 -11.41 -12.97
N ALA A 20 -0.16 -10.62 -12.81
CA ALA A 20 0.16 -9.88 -11.61
C ALA A 20 -0.46 -8.48 -11.60
N ALA A 21 -0.86 -8.03 -10.42
CA ALA A 21 -1.35 -6.68 -10.17
C ALA A 21 -0.72 -6.04 -8.92
N TYR A 22 -0.97 -4.75 -8.77
CA TYR A 22 -0.56 -3.95 -7.62
C TYR A 22 -1.76 -3.23 -7.02
N TYR A 23 -1.76 -3.08 -5.69
CA TYR A 23 -2.76 -2.31 -4.97
C TYR A 23 -2.15 -1.54 -3.80
N LYS A 24 -2.64 -0.32 -3.57
CA LYS A 24 -2.26 0.50 -2.42
C LYS A 24 -3.48 1.24 -1.91
N ALA A 25 -3.83 1.07 -0.64
CA ALA A 25 -5.06 1.65 -0.07
C ALA A 25 -5.10 3.18 -0.15
N ALA A 26 -3.97 3.83 0.12
CA ALA A 26 -3.84 5.29 0.07
C ALA A 26 -2.40 5.70 -0.28
N VAL A 27 -2.26 6.77 -1.06
CA VAL A 27 -0.97 7.36 -1.42
C VAL A 27 -1.03 8.89 -1.28
N SER A 28 0.01 9.49 -0.72
CA SER A 28 0.15 10.94 -0.51
C SER A 28 1.41 11.49 -1.19
N GLY A 29 1.46 12.80 -1.41
CA GLY A 29 2.57 13.47 -2.09
C GLY A 29 2.54 13.32 -3.61
N ASN A 30 1.36 13.45 -4.20
CA ASN A 30 1.16 13.22 -5.63
C ASN A 30 1.07 14.50 -6.43
N VAL A 31 1.44 14.43 -7.71
CA VAL A 31 1.43 15.55 -8.63
C VAL A 31 0.10 15.62 -9.38
N ARG A 32 -0.39 16.85 -9.60
CA ARG A 32 -1.62 17.10 -10.34
C ARG A 32 -1.37 17.17 -11.84
N ARG A 33 -2.25 16.52 -12.61
CA ARG A 33 -2.27 16.64 -14.08
C ARG A 33 -2.89 17.98 -14.49
N PRO A 34 -2.72 18.40 -15.76
CA PRO A 34 -3.36 19.62 -16.29
C PRO A 34 -4.89 19.58 -16.22
N ASP A 35 -5.51 18.41 -16.24
CA ASP A 35 -6.96 18.20 -16.12
C ASP A 35 -7.46 18.24 -14.66
N GLY A 36 -6.55 18.46 -13.69
CA GLY A 36 -6.86 18.55 -12.28
C GLY A 36 -6.83 17.20 -11.54
N SER A 37 -6.73 16.06 -12.21
CA SER A 37 -6.60 14.75 -11.58
C SER A 37 -5.22 14.55 -10.97
N LEU A 38 -5.12 13.70 -9.92
CA LEU A 38 -3.84 13.36 -9.32
C LEU A 38 -3.24 12.09 -9.96
N ILE A 39 -1.92 12.07 -10.04
CA ILE A 39 -1.15 10.92 -10.49
C ILE A 39 -0.77 10.11 -9.26
N PRO A 40 -1.23 8.86 -9.08
CA PRO A 40 -0.78 8.02 -7.98
C PRO A 40 0.67 7.56 -8.21
N GLY A 41 1.65 8.37 -7.77
CA GLY A 41 3.06 8.25 -8.14
C GLY A 41 3.65 6.87 -7.88
N ASP A 42 3.40 6.28 -6.70
CA ASP A 42 3.87 4.93 -6.37
C ASP A 42 3.26 3.86 -7.30
N ALA A 43 1.95 3.93 -7.54
CA ALA A 43 1.25 3.00 -8.42
C ALA A 43 1.74 3.10 -9.86
N ARG A 44 1.91 4.33 -10.36
CA ARG A 44 2.50 4.57 -11.67
C ARG A 44 3.90 3.99 -11.79
N PHE A 45 4.77 4.25 -10.81
CA PHE A 45 6.13 3.71 -10.81
C PHE A 45 6.12 2.18 -10.87
N VAL A 46 5.31 1.51 -10.05
CA VAL A 46 5.23 0.04 -10.05
C VAL A 46 4.70 -0.47 -11.38
N ARG A 47 3.63 0.15 -11.92
CA ARG A 47 3.04 -0.22 -13.20
C ARG A 47 4.04 -0.13 -14.35
N GLU A 48 4.77 0.98 -14.46
CA GLU A 48 5.75 1.22 -15.52
C GLU A 48 6.96 0.29 -15.36
N PHE A 49 7.50 0.16 -14.15
CA PHE A 49 8.68 -0.68 -13.87
C PHE A 49 8.42 -2.17 -14.11
N ALA A 50 7.27 -2.67 -13.69
CA ALA A 50 6.90 -4.07 -13.83
C ALA A 50 6.14 -4.38 -15.12
N HIS A 51 5.86 -3.37 -15.98
CA HIS A 51 5.07 -3.48 -17.19
C HIS A 51 3.70 -4.15 -16.95
N LEU A 52 2.99 -3.71 -15.90
CA LEU A 52 1.68 -4.25 -15.56
C LEU A 52 0.62 -3.76 -16.56
N ASP A 53 -0.28 -4.66 -16.97
CA ASP A 53 -1.40 -4.36 -17.85
C ASP A 53 -2.61 -3.76 -17.10
N GLN A 54 -2.47 -3.54 -15.80
CA GLN A 54 -3.50 -2.99 -14.92
C GLN A 54 -3.73 -1.49 -15.17
N GLY A 55 -4.98 -1.04 -15.18
CA GLY A 55 -5.33 0.38 -15.23
C GLY A 55 -4.92 1.12 -13.96
N GLU A 56 -4.27 2.29 -14.11
CA GLU A 56 -3.75 3.09 -12.98
C GLU A 56 -4.85 3.47 -11.97
N GLU A 57 -6.07 3.71 -12.47
CA GLU A 57 -7.27 4.06 -11.69
C GLU A 57 -7.75 2.94 -10.75
N THR A 58 -7.35 1.69 -11.02
CA THR A 58 -7.72 0.52 -10.18
C THR A 58 -6.72 0.25 -9.06
N MET A 59 -5.56 0.89 -9.11
CA MET A 59 -4.42 0.58 -8.24
C MET A 59 -4.50 1.24 -6.87
N CYS A 60 -5.16 2.41 -6.77
CA CYS A 60 -5.17 3.18 -5.53
C CYS A 60 -6.46 4.01 -5.42
N PRO A 61 -7.38 3.70 -4.49
CA PRO A 61 -8.63 4.41 -4.35
C PRO A 61 -8.49 5.80 -3.71
N TYR A 62 -7.43 6.02 -2.91
CA TYR A 62 -7.22 7.29 -2.22
C TYR A 62 -5.87 7.90 -2.58
N VAL A 63 -5.91 8.98 -3.35
CA VAL A 63 -4.72 9.69 -3.86
C VAL A 63 -4.75 11.13 -3.36
N TYR A 64 -3.72 11.55 -2.62
CA TYR A 64 -3.62 12.88 -2.01
C TYR A 64 -2.45 13.67 -2.58
N GLU A 65 -2.64 14.98 -2.74
CA GLU A 65 -1.62 15.92 -3.20
C GLU A 65 -0.59 16.23 -2.10
N HIS A 66 -1.07 16.46 -0.87
CA HIS A 66 -0.20 16.78 0.26
C HIS A 66 0.76 15.64 0.58
N ALA A 67 2.07 15.93 0.67
CA ALA A 67 3.11 14.98 1.02
C ALA A 67 3.19 14.75 2.55
N TRP A 68 2.06 14.46 3.17
CA TRP A 68 1.89 14.20 4.61
C TRP A 68 1.53 12.74 4.86
N SER A 69 1.42 12.36 6.14
CA SER A 69 0.85 11.06 6.47
C SER A 69 -0.60 10.96 5.95
N PRO A 70 -1.06 9.77 5.50
CA PRO A 70 -2.35 9.64 4.81
C PRO A 70 -3.53 10.27 5.56
N HIS A 71 -3.62 10.08 6.87
CA HIS A 71 -4.73 10.65 7.67
C HIS A 71 -4.74 12.19 7.69
N LEU A 72 -3.57 12.83 7.72
CA LEU A 72 -3.48 14.31 7.70
C LEU A 72 -3.81 14.85 6.30
N ALA A 73 -3.28 14.21 5.25
CA ALA A 73 -3.62 14.58 3.88
C ALA A 73 -5.12 14.42 3.62
N ALA A 74 -5.70 13.31 4.08
CA ALA A 74 -7.12 13.03 3.98
C ALA A 74 -8.01 14.07 4.68
N GLN A 75 -7.62 14.52 5.88
CA GLN A 75 -8.31 15.59 6.61
C GLN A 75 -8.24 16.93 5.86
N ALA A 76 -7.04 17.30 5.39
CA ALA A 76 -6.84 18.56 4.67
C ALA A 76 -7.60 18.61 3.35
N GLU A 77 -7.70 17.47 2.65
CA GLU A 77 -8.36 17.37 1.35
C GLU A 77 -9.84 16.94 1.44
N GLY A 78 -10.36 16.69 2.65
CA GLY A 78 -11.76 16.36 2.88
C GLY A 78 -12.22 15.02 2.29
N ASN A 79 -11.28 14.08 2.08
CA ASN A 79 -11.55 12.78 1.47
C ASN A 79 -10.98 11.64 2.35
N PRO A 80 -11.59 11.37 3.52
CA PRO A 80 -11.08 10.34 4.45
C PRO A 80 -11.25 8.93 3.89
N PRO A 81 -10.24 8.05 4.04
CA PRO A 81 -10.35 6.67 3.63
C PRO A 81 -11.45 5.92 4.37
N GLU A 82 -12.19 5.09 3.63
CA GLU A 82 -13.23 4.22 4.13
C GLU A 82 -12.88 2.76 3.82
N LEU A 83 -12.89 1.90 4.84
CA LEU A 83 -12.55 0.49 4.69
C LEU A 83 -13.38 -0.23 3.62
N PRO A 84 -14.72 -0.02 3.51
CA PRO A 84 -15.51 -0.67 2.45
C PRO A 84 -15.07 -0.30 1.03
N VAL A 85 -14.61 0.94 0.80
CA VAL A 85 -14.10 1.38 -0.50
C VAL A 85 -12.79 0.68 -0.82
N ILE A 86 -11.88 0.58 0.16
CA ILE A 86 -10.61 -0.15 0.03
C ILE A 86 -10.87 -1.63 -0.28
N GLN A 87 -11.77 -2.29 0.47
CA GLN A 87 -12.13 -3.69 0.27
C GLN A 87 -12.72 -3.93 -1.11
N LYS A 88 -13.68 -3.10 -1.54
CA LYS A 88 -14.31 -3.21 -2.86
C LYS A 88 -13.30 -3.04 -3.99
N GLY A 89 -12.41 -2.05 -3.89
CA GLY A 89 -11.34 -1.83 -4.87
C GLY A 89 -10.39 -3.03 -4.95
N PHE A 90 -9.93 -3.52 -3.81
CA PHE A 90 -9.07 -4.70 -3.75
C PHE A 90 -9.73 -5.95 -4.34
N GLN A 91 -10.99 -6.22 -3.99
CA GLN A 91 -11.75 -7.35 -4.52
C GLN A 91 -11.90 -7.29 -6.05
N ALA A 92 -12.16 -6.09 -6.60
CA ALA A 92 -12.26 -5.90 -8.05
C ALA A 92 -10.93 -6.22 -8.77
N VAL A 93 -9.78 -5.86 -8.16
CA VAL A 93 -8.46 -6.23 -8.69
C VAL A 93 -8.24 -7.74 -8.60
N CYS A 94 -8.57 -8.37 -7.47
CA CYS A 94 -8.43 -9.83 -7.30
C CYS A 94 -9.30 -10.65 -8.26
N GLN A 95 -10.42 -10.11 -8.74
CA GLN A 95 -11.27 -10.79 -9.73
C GLN A 95 -10.66 -10.83 -11.13
N GLN A 96 -9.74 -9.92 -11.43
CA GLN A 96 -9.13 -9.77 -12.75
C GLN A 96 -7.70 -10.30 -12.83
N HIS A 97 -7.06 -10.54 -11.68
CA HIS A 97 -5.65 -10.89 -11.59
C HIS A 97 -5.42 -12.07 -10.66
N GLU A 98 -4.44 -12.91 -11.00
CA GLU A 98 -4.11 -14.13 -10.23
C GLU A 98 -3.41 -13.82 -8.92
N ILE A 99 -2.59 -12.76 -8.91
CA ILE A 99 -1.81 -12.38 -7.73
C ILE A 99 -1.72 -10.86 -7.61
N VAL A 100 -1.91 -10.34 -6.41
CA VAL A 100 -1.89 -8.90 -6.13
C VAL A 100 -0.81 -8.58 -5.10
N THR A 101 0.15 -7.73 -5.48
CA THR A 101 1.11 -7.15 -4.56
C THR A 101 0.48 -5.92 -3.91
N VAL A 102 0.27 -5.95 -2.59
CA VAL A 102 -0.28 -4.82 -1.83
C VAL A 102 0.83 -4.07 -1.12
N GLU A 103 0.93 -2.76 -1.33
CA GLU A 103 1.90 -1.91 -0.63
C GLU A 103 1.24 -1.11 0.49
N GLY A 104 1.82 -1.17 1.68
CA GLY A 104 1.39 -0.35 2.82
C GLY A 104 1.93 1.08 2.78
N SER A 105 1.15 2.01 3.29
CA SER A 105 1.55 3.41 3.48
C SER A 105 2.22 3.56 4.87
N GLY A 106 3.48 3.99 4.90
CA GLY A 106 4.24 4.06 6.16
C GLY A 106 4.64 2.69 6.74
N GLY A 107 4.59 2.55 8.05
CA GLY A 107 4.75 1.28 8.77
C GLY A 107 3.39 0.66 9.12
N ILE A 108 3.40 -0.53 9.75
CA ILE A 108 2.17 -1.26 10.08
C ILE A 108 1.20 -0.46 10.97
N LEU A 109 1.72 0.39 11.83
CA LEU A 109 0.96 1.29 12.70
C LEU A 109 0.69 2.67 12.05
N CYS A 110 0.67 2.76 10.73
CA CYS A 110 0.35 4.01 10.05
C CYS A 110 -1.16 4.27 10.08
N PRO A 111 -1.63 5.41 10.61
CA PRO A 111 -3.03 5.78 10.50
C PRO A 111 -3.35 6.21 9.06
N LEU A 112 -4.36 5.59 8.46
CA LEU A 112 -4.92 5.98 7.17
C LEU A 112 -6.03 7.00 7.36
N ARG A 113 -6.83 6.84 8.43
CA ARG A 113 -7.86 7.78 8.87
C ARG A 113 -7.80 7.93 10.39
N HIS A 114 -7.97 9.15 10.88
CA HIS A 114 -8.05 9.42 12.30
C HIS A 114 -8.87 10.70 12.50
N ASP A 115 -10.18 10.55 12.64
CA ASP A 115 -11.12 11.65 12.89
C ASP A 115 -12.09 11.28 14.04
N GLU A 116 -13.05 12.15 14.33
CA GLU A 116 -14.04 11.91 15.40
C GLU A 116 -15.01 10.77 15.08
N LYS A 117 -15.16 10.41 13.80
CA LYS A 117 -16.09 9.36 13.37
C LYS A 117 -15.44 7.99 13.34
N GLU A 118 -14.16 7.93 12.89
CA GLU A 118 -13.52 6.66 12.63
C GLU A 118 -11.99 6.73 12.77
N LYS A 119 -11.42 5.64 13.20
CA LYS A 119 -9.97 5.38 13.20
C LYS A 119 -9.72 4.14 12.35
N LEU A 120 -8.92 4.29 11.30
CA LEU A 120 -8.52 3.21 10.41
C LEU A 120 -7.00 3.19 10.31
N TRP A 121 -6.39 2.09 10.71
CA TRP A 121 -4.95 1.88 10.65
C TRP A 121 -4.60 0.95 9.49
N LEU A 122 -3.35 0.95 9.08
CA LEU A 122 -2.88 0.01 8.04
C LEU A 122 -3.05 -1.45 8.47
N GLU A 123 -2.84 -1.75 9.75
CA GLU A 123 -3.05 -3.10 10.30
C GLU A 123 -4.48 -3.58 10.15
N ASP A 124 -5.49 -2.70 10.32
CA ASP A 124 -6.89 -3.04 10.10
C ASP A 124 -7.13 -3.45 8.64
N VAL A 125 -6.54 -2.71 7.69
CA VAL A 125 -6.62 -3.05 6.27
C VAL A 125 -5.97 -4.40 5.99
N VAL A 126 -4.75 -4.65 6.51
CA VAL A 126 -4.05 -5.94 6.35
C VAL A 126 -4.89 -7.09 6.88
N GLN A 127 -5.49 -6.91 8.05
CA GLN A 127 -6.33 -7.92 8.72
C GLN A 127 -7.63 -8.17 7.95
N GLN A 128 -8.33 -7.10 7.57
CA GLN A 128 -9.62 -7.16 6.88
C GLN A 128 -9.52 -7.67 5.44
N LEU A 129 -8.38 -7.50 4.80
CA LEU A 129 -8.10 -8.07 3.48
C LEU A 129 -7.47 -9.48 3.55
N GLY A 130 -7.22 -10.02 4.76
CA GLY A 130 -6.63 -11.35 4.96
C GLY A 130 -5.22 -11.50 4.41
N LEU A 131 -4.42 -10.43 4.46
CA LEU A 131 -3.10 -10.41 3.83
C LEU A 131 -2.01 -11.00 4.72
N ALA A 132 -1.08 -11.74 4.09
CA ALA A 132 0.21 -12.03 4.68
C ALA A 132 1.22 -10.95 4.26
N SER A 133 2.13 -10.58 5.16
CA SER A 133 3.02 -9.44 4.99
C SER A 133 4.49 -9.84 4.85
N VAL A 134 5.21 -9.04 4.08
CA VAL A 134 6.68 -9.01 4.05
C VAL A 134 7.13 -7.67 4.61
N ILE A 135 8.02 -7.69 5.60
CA ILE A 135 8.60 -6.47 6.18
C ILE A 135 9.74 -6.00 5.28
N VAL A 136 9.66 -4.78 4.79
CA VAL A 136 10.75 -4.14 4.03
C VAL A 136 11.50 -3.20 4.96
N ALA A 137 12.79 -3.41 5.13
CA ALA A 137 13.64 -2.64 6.01
C ALA A 137 14.89 -2.11 5.27
N HIS A 138 15.48 -1.05 5.78
CA HIS A 138 16.75 -0.54 5.27
C HIS A 138 17.91 -1.29 5.94
N ALA A 139 18.84 -1.81 5.14
CA ALA A 139 20.03 -2.49 5.65
C ALA A 139 21.05 -1.48 6.22
N GLY A 140 20.76 -0.94 7.41
CA GLY A 140 21.57 0.09 8.04
C GLY A 140 21.56 0.04 9.56
N LEU A 141 22.36 0.91 10.18
CA LEU A 141 22.45 1.01 11.64
C LEU A 141 21.07 1.38 12.22
N GLY A 142 20.67 0.71 13.32
CA GLY A 142 19.39 0.90 14.01
C GLY A 142 18.23 0.07 13.48
N THR A 143 18.34 -0.54 12.31
CA THR A 143 17.27 -1.32 11.69
C THR A 143 16.85 -2.55 12.50
N ILE A 144 17.76 -3.22 13.20
CA ILE A 144 17.45 -4.42 13.99
C ILE A 144 16.32 -4.15 14.96
N ASN A 145 16.41 -3.06 15.73
CA ASN A 145 15.36 -2.69 16.68
C ASN A 145 13.99 -2.48 16.00
N SER A 146 13.95 -1.71 14.91
CA SER A 146 12.70 -1.43 14.20
C SER A 146 12.07 -2.68 13.60
N VAL A 147 12.89 -3.56 13.04
CA VAL A 147 12.43 -4.82 12.43
C VAL A 147 11.88 -5.76 13.50
N VAL A 148 12.62 -5.94 14.61
CA VAL A 148 12.19 -6.82 15.70
C VAL A 148 10.89 -6.31 16.32
N LEU A 149 10.80 -5.01 16.65
CA LEU A 149 9.57 -4.42 17.20
C LEU A 149 8.39 -4.58 16.25
N THR A 150 8.58 -4.36 14.95
CA THR A 150 7.52 -4.53 13.96
C THR A 150 7.07 -5.99 13.86
N ALA A 151 8.02 -6.93 13.78
CA ALA A 151 7.72 -8.35 13.67
C ALA A 151 7.01 -8.90 14.92
N GLU A 152 7.49 -8.51 16.12
CA GLU A 152 6.86 -8.92 17.39
C GLU A 152 5.46 -8.31 17.54
N TYR A 153 5.29 -7.04 17.19
CA TYR A 153 3.99 -6.40 17.18
C TYR A 153 3.01 -7.15 16.26
N MET A 154 3.42 -7.42 15.02
CA MET A 154 2.58 -8.13 14.04
C MET A 154 2.22 -9.53 14.54
N ARG A 155 3.18 -10.26 15.08
CA ARG A 155 2.95 -11.61 15.64
C ARG A 155 1.96 -11.58 16.81
N ALA A 156 2.13 -10.64 17.73
CA ALA A 156 1.25 -10.49 18.91
C ALA A 156 -0.21 -10.16 18.53
N ASN A 157 -0.40 -9.48 17.37
CA ASN A 157 -1.72 -9.10 16.86
C ASN A 157 -2.24 -10.05 15.77
N GLY A 158 -1.66 -11.24 15.61
CA GLY A 158 -2.13 -12.27 14.68
C GLY A 158 -1.92 -11.93 13.19
N LEU A 159 -1.07 -10.95 12.88
CA LEU A 159 -0.72 -10.58 11.51
C LEU A 159 0.40 -11.48 10.98
N ALA A 160 0.16 -12.17 9.87
CA ALA A 160 1.11 -13.13 9.31
C ALA A 160 2.30 -12.40 8.67
N VAL A 161 3.53 -12.70 9.15
CA VAL A 161 4.79 -12.26 8.55
C VAL A 161 5.43 -13.43 7.81
N LYS A 162 5.65 -13.28 6.49
CA LYS A 162 6.24 -14.32 5.61
C LYS A 162 7.73 -14.14 5.41
N GLY A 163 8.26 -12.95 5.67
CA GLY A 163 9.69 -12.69 5.51
C GLY A 163 10.06 -11.24 5.74
N ILE A 164 11.36 -10.98 5.63
CA ILE A 164 11.96 -9.65 5.76
C ILE A 164 12.88 -9.44 4.56
N ILE A 165 12.80 -8.28 3.94
CA ILE A 165 13.67 -7.85 2.84
C ILE A 165 14.46 -6.62 3.30
N PHE A 166 15.77 -6.65 3.12
CA PHE A 166 16.70 -5.56 3.42
C PHE A 166 17.19 -4.88 2.15
#